data_c86466038c9ee749ffb79711eed81d4e
#
_entry.id   c86466038c9ee749ffb79711eed81d4e
#
_cell.length_a   1.000
_cell.length_b   1.000
_cell.length_c   1.000
_cell.angle_alpha   90.00
_cell.angle_beta   90.00
_cell.angle_gamma   90.00
#
_symmetry.space_group_name_H-M   'P 1'
#
loop_
_entity.id
_entity.type
_entity.pdbx_description
1 polymer ?
#
loop_
_entity_poly.entity_id
_entity_poly.type
_entity_poly.pdbx_seq_one_letter_code
_entity_poly.pdbx_strand_id
1 'polypeptide(L)'
;DNVVRAGLTSKHKDSSAFLELANMSSTELPPMVEPLKRGSTSTYANFGAPWEVIGVHDHAEVPLEETSTIVIVESGSATLSAKGAQWALDRGNVGFWARESGVLHTTAGSQVWLIRPV
;
A
#
# COMPACT_ATOMS: atom_id res chain seq x y z
N ASP A 1 -17.58 16.40 -0.20
CA ASP A 1 -17.49 14.99 0.20
C ASP A 1 -18.63 14.63 1.14
N ASN A 2 -19.55 13.81 0.66
CA ASN A 2 -20.70 13.34 1.40
C ASN A 2 -20.32 12.19 2.35
N VAL A 3 -19.66 12.53 3.46
CA VAL A 3 -19.25 11.56 4.46
C VAL A 3 -19.97 11.81 5.76
N VAL A 4 -20.66 10.80 6.28
CA VAL A 4 -21.26 10.83 7.63
C VAL A 4 -20.16 10.52 8.66
N ARG A 5 -20.08 11.38 9.69
CA ARG A 5 -19.06 11.30 10.73
C ARG A 5 -19.69 11.15 12.11
N ALA A 6 -19.19 10.21 12.90
CA ALA A 6 -19.54 10.03 14.30
C ALA A 6 -18.32 10.07 15.26
N GLY A 7 -17.12 10.21 14.71
CA GLY A 7 -15.86 10.14 15.45
C GLY A 7 -15.40 11.47 16.07
N LEU A 8 -14.21 11.45 16.66
CA LEU A 8 -13.56 12.61 17.28
C LEU A 8 -12.97 13.55 16.22
N THR A 9 -13.80 14.41 15.66
CA THR A 9 -13.40 15.39 14.64
C THR A 9 -14.06 16.74 14.92
N SER A 10 -13.43 17.83 14.52
CA SER A 10 -13.99 19.19 14.62
C SER A 10 -15.07 19.48 13.57
N LYS A 11 -15.26 18.61 12.60
CA LYS A 11 -16.31 18.73 11.59
C LYS A 11 -17.66 18.25 12.13
N HIS A 12 -18.75 18.59 11.45
CA HIS A 12 -20.08 18.15 11.81
C HIS A 12 -20.13 16.62 12.02
N LYS A 13 -20.78 16.22 13.10
CA LYS A 13 -20.99 14.82 13.48
C LYS A 13 -22.49 14.55 13.53
N ASP A 14 -22.89 13.43 12.95
CA ASP A 14 -24.25 12.94 13.01
C ASP A 14 -24.26 11.46 13.36
N SER A 15 -24.35 11.20 14.66
CA SER A 15 -24.34 9.82 15.17
C SER A 15 -25.57 9.03 14.75
N SER A 16 -26.74 9.69 14.64
CA SER A 16 -27.98 9.03 14.22
C SER A 16 -27.90 8.59 12.76
N ALA A 17 -27.51 9.49 11.86
CA ALA A 17 -27.32 9.15 10.44
C ALA A 17 -26.21 8.10 10.25
N PHE A 18 -25.14 8.16 11.03
CA PHE A 18 -24.11 7.14 11.01
C PHE A 18 -24.65 5.75 11.35
N LEU A 19 -25.42 5.62 12.43
CA LEU A 19 -25.99 4.35 12.86
C LEU A 19 -27.03 3.81 11.86
N GLU A 20 -27.81 4.69 11.22
CA GLU A 20 -28.76 4.28 10.16
C GLU A 20 -28.03 3.72 8.92
N LEU A 21 -26.90 4.32 8.54
CA LEU A 21 -26.14 3.89 7.37
C LEU A 21 -25.17 2.74 7.66
N ALA A 22 -24.77 2.57 8.92
CA ALA A 22 -23.86 1.50 9.30
C ALA A 22 -24.53 0.13 9.14
N ASN A 23 -23.87 -0.77 8.45
CA ASN A 23 -24.32 -2.16 8.39
C ASN A 23 -23.96 -2.86 9.71
N MET A 24 -24.94 -2.98 10.59
CA MET A 24 -24.81 -3.62 11.90
C MET A 24 -25.14 -5.12 11.88
N SER A 25 -25.40 -5.69 10.72
CA SER A 25 -25.63 -7.12 10.58
C SER A 25 -24.38 -7.90 10.99
N SER A 26 -24.54 -8.83 11.92
CA SER A 26 -23.49 -9.81 12.20
C SER A 26 -23.42 -10.77 11.01
N THR A 27 -22.39 -10.66 10.25
CA THR A 27 -22.15 -11.51 9.08
C THR A 27 -20.93 -12.37 9.31
N GLU A 28 -20.67 -13.24 8.38
CA GLU A 28 -19.42 -13.98 8.33
C GLU A 28 -18.21 -13.01 8.32
N LEU A 29 -17.10 -13.47 8.85
CA LEU A 29 -15.84 -12.72 8.76
C LEU A 29 -15.55 -12.40 7.28
N PRO A 30 -15.03 -11.20 6.99
CA PRO A 30 -14.60 -10.90 5.64
C PRO A 30 -13.68 -11.98 5.11
N PRO A 31 -13.82 -12.40 3.86
CA PRO A 31 -12.93 -13.41 3.29
C PRO A 31 -11.47 -12.93 3.34
N MET A 32 -10.59 -13.80 3.77
CA MET A 32 -9.16 -13.55 3.68
C MET A 32 -8.76 -13.47 2.21
N VAL A 33 -8.07 -12.41 1.85
CA VAL A 33 -7.52 -12.26 0.50
C VAL A 33 -6.15 -12.92 0.45
N GLU A 34 -6.07 -14.04 -0.24
CA GLU A 34 -4.80 -14.71 -0.46
C GLU A 34 -4.05 -14.02 -1.61
N PRO A 35 -2.82 -13.56 -1.39
CA PRO A 35 -2.04 -12.93 -2.45
C PRO A 35 -1.49 -13.96 -3.45
N LEU A 36 -1.34 -13.54 -4.68
CA LEU A 36 -0.57 -14.27 -5.67
C LEU A 36 0.93 -14.08 -5.39
N LYS A 37 1.57 -15.12 -4.88
CA LYS A 37 3.00 -15.11 -4.55
C LYS A 37 3.88 -15.44 -5.75
N ARG A 38 4.92 -14.65 -5.98
CA ARG A 38 5.95 -14.87 -6.99
C ARG A 38 7.32 -14.49 -6.42
N GLY A 39 8.09 -15.50 -5.97
CA GLY A 39 9.37 -15.25 -5.30
C GLY A 39 9.18 -14.37 -4.06
N SER A 40 9.88 -13.25 -4.03
CA SER A 40 9.82 -12.28 -2.93
C SER A 40 8.65 -11.28 -3.05
N THR A 41 7.75 -11.45 -4.01
CA THR A 41 6.60 -10.55 -4.17
C THR A 41 5.27 -11.25 -3.94
N SER A 42 4.31 -10.51 -3.40
CA SER A 42 2.94 -10.95 -3.15
C SER A 42 1.97 -9.89 -3.68
N THR A 43 1.26 -10.20 -4.75
CA THR A 43 0.28 -9.27 -5.34
C THR A 43 -1.11 -9.58 -4.81
N TYR A 44 -1.78 -8.57 -4.28
CA TYR A 44 -3.14 -8.68 -3.73
C TYR A 44 -4.19 -8.31 -4.77
N ALA A 45 -5.31 -9.03 -4.75
CA ALA A 45 -6.43 -8.73 -5.65
C ALA A 45 -6.98 -7.33 -5.41
N ASN A 46 -7.20 -6.57 -6.47
CA ASN A 46 -7.66 -5.18 -6.41
C ASN A 46 -9.20 -5.02 -6.43
N PHE A 47 -9.93 -6.10 -6.68
CA PHE A 47 -11.41 -6.11 -6.75
C PHE A 47 -12.00 -5.01 -7.65
N GLY A 48 -11.33 -4.67 -8.74
CA GLY A 48 -11.74 -3.63 -9.68
C GLY A 48 -11.31 -2.21 -9.29
N ALA A 49 -10.51 -2.05 -8.23
CA ALA A 49 -9.88 -0.77 -7.92
C ALA A 49 -8.86 -0.39 -9.01
N PRO A 50 -8.68 0.91 -9.30
CA PRO A 50 -7.73 1.36 -10.33
C PRO A 50 -6.26 1.29 -9.89
N TRP A 51 -5.97 0.60 -8.80
CA TRP A 51 -4.64 0.44 -8.22
C TRP A 51 -4.46 -0.97 -7.67
N GLU A 52 -3.23 -1.41 -7.56
CA GLU A 52 -2.85 -2.67 -6.95
C GLU A 52 -1.90 -2.49 -5.79
N VAL A 53 -1.87 -3.45 -4.88
CA VAL A 53 -0.96 -3.53 -3.74
C VAL A 53 -0.04 -4.72 -3.91
N ILE A 54 1.26 -4.48 -3.80
CA ILE A 54 2.28 -5.51 -3.88
C ILE A 54 3.12 -5.49 -2.61
N GLY A 55 3.14 -6.59 -1.89
CA GLY A 55 4.11 -6.81 -0.81
C GLY A 55 5.44 -7.31 -1.37
N VAL A 56 6.53 -6.71 -0.95
CA VAL A 56 7.90 -7.14 -1.27
C VAL A 56 8.53 -7.62 0.03
N HIS A 57 8.95 -8.86 0.04
CA HIS A 57 9.45 -9.52 1.24
C HIS A 57 10.91 -9.86 1.09
N ASP A 58 11.65 -9.72 2.21
CA ASP A 58 13.03 -10.17 2.29
C ASP A 58 13.95 -9.45 1.29
N HIS A 59 15.09 -10.03 0.99
CA HIS A 59 16.03 -9.48 0.01
C HIS A 59 15.47 -9.64 -1.40
N ALA A 60 15.16 -8.52 -2.04
CA ALA A 60 14.57 -8.49 -3.37
C ALA A 60 15.10 -7.35 -4.22
N GLU A 61 15.02 -7.55 -5.51
CA GLU A 61 15.24 -6.52 -6.53
C GLU A 61 13.99 -6.46 -7.41
N VAL A 62 13.27 -5.34 -7.34
CA VAL A 62 12.00 -5.17 -8.04
C VAL A 62 12.11 -4.00 -9.02
N PRO A 63 11.94 -4.24 -10.32
CA PRO A 63 11.92 -3.15 -11.30
C PRO A 63 10.71 -2.24 -11.05
N LEU A 64 10.97 -0.94 -11.06
CA LEU A 64 9.96 0.11 -11.04
C LEU A 64 9.78 0.62 -12.47
N GLU A 65 8.59 0.47 -12.97
CA GLU A 65 8.21 0.94 -14.30
C GLU A 65 7.96 2.45 -14.30
N GLU A 66 7.72 3.02 -15.48
CA GLU A 66 7.37 4.44 -15.67
C GLU A 66 5.96 4.79 -15.17
N THR A 67 5.54 4.16 -14.09
CA THR A 67 4.25 4.42 -13.43
C THR A 67 4.49 5.04 -12.06
N SER A 68 3.55 5.89 -11.64
CA SER A 68 3.60 6.46 -10.28
C SER A 68 3.41 5.36 -9.25
N THR A 69 4.37 5.21 -8.34
CA THR A 69 4.33 4.17 -7.31
C THR A 69 4.57 4.77 -5.93
N ILE A 70 3.74 4.46 -4.97
CA ILE A 70 3.98 4.74 -3.56
C ILE A 70 4.75 3.56 -2.98
N VAL A 71 5.82 3.84 -2.26
CA VAL A 71 6.68 2.86 -1.60
C VAL A 71 6.61 3.09 -0.09
N ILE A 72 6.23 2.09 0.67
CA ILE A 72 6.11 2.17 2.13
C ILE A 72 7.01 1.10 2.75
N VAL A 73 7.94 1.49 3.60
CA VAL A 73 8.80 0.56 4.34
C VAL A 73 8.18 0.26 5.69
N GLU A 74 7.61 -0.93 5.85
CA GLU A 74 7.02 -1.41 7.10
C GLU A 74 8.11 -1.88 8.09
N SER A 75 9.08 -2.64 7.57
CA SER A 75 10.21 -3.13 8.37
C SER A 75 11.47 -3.28 7.51
N GLY A 76 12.63 -3.22 8.14
CA GLY A 76 13.91 -3.25 7.46
C GLY A 76 14.22 -1.95 6.74
N SER A 77 14.86 -2.04 5.58
CA SER A 77 15.22 -0.89 4.75
C SER A 77 15.13 -1.22 3.26
N ALA A 78 15.01 -0.17 2.47
CA ALA A 78 14.97 -0.26 1.01
C ALA A 78 15.81 0.86 0.37
N THR A 79 16.24 0.65 -0.86
CA THR A 79 16.91 1.66 -1.67
C THR A 79 16.21 1.76 -3.02
N LEU A 80 15.81 2.97 -3.37
CA LEU A 80 15.33 3.30 -4.71
C LEU A 80 16.51 3.78 -5.55
N SER A 81 16.67 3.28 -6.75
CA SER A 81 17.75 3.70 -7.64
C SER A 81 17.28 3.96 -9.06
N ALA A 82 17.75 5.04 -9.66
CA ALA A 82 17.56 5.37 -11.06
C ALA A 82 18.63 6.35 -11.53
N LYS A 83 19.07 6.21 -12.79
CA LYS A 83 20.00 7.15 -13.47
C LYS A 83 21.23 7.52 -12.62
N GLY A 84 21.78 6.56 -11.89
CA GLY A 84 22.96 6.78 -11.06
C GLY A 84 22.70 7.47 -9.71
N ALA A 85 21.48 7.83 -9.39
CA ALA A 85 21.07 8.33 -8.09
C ALA A 85 20.43 7.22 -7.24
N GLN A 86 20.56 7.34 -5.92
CA GLN A 86 20.01 6.40 -4.96
C GLN A 86 19.37 7.14 -3.80
N TRP A 87 18.25 6.62 -3.31
CA TRP A 87 17.52 7.14 -2.16
C TRP A 87 17.24 6.01 -1.17
N ALA A 88 17.77 6.15 0.03
CA ALA A 88 17.54 5.19 1.11
C ALA A 88 16.22 5.47 1.82
N LEU A 89 15.47 4.43 2.11
CA LEU A 89 14.23 4.45 2.87
C LEU A 89 14.38 3.48 4.05
N ASP A 90 14.13 3.97 5.24
CA ASP A 90 14.12 3.19 6.47
C ASP A 90 12.69 2.91 6.94
N ARG A 91 12.54 2.08 7.96
CA ARG A 91 11.26 1.76 8.58
C ARG A 91 10.42 3.01 8.87
N GLY A 92 9.18 2.99 8.42
CA GLY A 92 8.23 4.09 8.57
C GLY A 92 8.36 5.19 7.50
N ASN A 93 9.36 5.12 6.63
CA ASN A 93 9.45 6.05 5.51
C ASN A 93 8.47 5.68 4.40
N VAL A 94 7.99 6.72 3.73
CA VAL A 94 7.16 6.64 2.54
C VAL A 94 7.85 7.39 1.42
N GLY A 95 8.04 6.72 0.28
CA GLY A 95 8.57 7.33 -0.94
C GLY A 95 7.49 7.41 -2.02
N PHE A 96 7.59 8.42 -2.88
CA PHE A 96 6.79 8.51 -4.08
C PHE A 96 7.70 8.43 -5.30
N TRP A 97 7.54 7.37 -6.08
CA TRP A 97 8.26 7.17 -7.32
C TRP A 97 7.42 7.69 -8.49
N ALA A 98 7.94 8.66 -9.22
CA ALA A 98 7.18 9.35 -10.26
C ALA A 98 7.69 9.02 -11.67
N ARG A 99 6.97 8.16 -12.37
CA ARG A 99 7.03 7.94 -13.83
C ARG A 99 8.45 7.82 -14.43
N GLU A 100 9.32 7.11 -13.76
CA GLU A 100 10.68 6.87 -14.21
C GLU A 100 11.01 5.39 -14.05
N SER A 101 11.81 4.84 -14.97
CA SER A 101 12.33 3.49 -14.80
C SER A 101 13.40 3.48 -13.71
N GLY A 102 13.29 2.56 -12.79
CA GLY A 102 14.21 2.40 -11.68
C GLY A 102 14.15 1.02 -11.07
N VAL A 103 14.82 0.86 -9.95
CA VAL A 103 14.85 -0.41 -9.22
C VAL A 103 14.70 -0.14 -7.73
N LEU A 104 13.83 -0.93 -7.10
CA LEU A 104 13.73 -1.05 -5.65
C LEU A 104 14.59 -2.22 -5.21
N HIS A 105 15.55 -1.97 -4.32
CA HIS A 105 16.31 -3.01 -3.62
C HIS A 105 15.86 -3.04 -2.17
N THR A 106 15.58 -4.23 -1.65
CA THR A 106 15.20 -4.43 -0.24
C THR A 106 16.24 -5.27 0.47
N THR A 107 16.38 -5.08 1.78
CA THR A 107 17.31 -5.85 2.61
C THR A 107 16.69 -7.14 3.13
N ALA A 108 17.52 -8.06 3.60
CA ALA A 108 17.06 -9.29 4.24
C ALA A 108 16.12 -8.98 5.42
N GLY A 109 15.02 -9.73 5.53
CA GLY A 109 14.03 -9.56 6.58
C GLY A 109 13.15 -8.31 6.45
N SER A 110 13.24 -7.56 5.35
CA SER A 110 12.41 -6.38 5.14
C SER A 110 11.01 -6.73 4.64
N GLN A 111 10.08 -5.83 4.94
CA GLN A 111 8.73 -5.81 4.40
C GLN A 111 8.47 -4.43 3.82
N VAL A 112 8.22 -4.38 2.53
CA VAL A 112 7.96 -3.14 1.78
C VAL A 112 6.67 -3.30 0.98
N TRP A 113 5.88 -2.25 0.95
CA TRP A 113 4.63 -2.20 0.19
C TRP A 113 4.76 -1.25 -1.00
N LEU A 114 4.32 -1.71 -2.15
CA LEU A 114 4.17 -0.90 -3.35
C LEU A 114 2.69 -0.74 -3.65
N ILE A 115 2.28 0.49 -3.92
CA ILE A 115 0.93 0.82 -4.37
C ILE A 115 1.06 1.57 -5.69
N ARG A 116 0.49 1.03 -6.75
CA ARG A 116 0.59 1.61 -8.09
C ARG A 116 -0.69 1.45 -8.90
N PRO A 117 -0.92 2.26 -9.93
CA PRO A 117 -2.01 2.05 -10.86
C PRO A 117 -1.93 0.69 -11.55
N VAL A 118 -3.09 0.14 -11.82
CA VAL A 118 -3.21 -1.10 -12.62
C VAL A 118 -3.12 -0.79 -14.10
#